data_55e23e7d3c27716cb407ff8db438f836
#
_entry.id   55e23e7d3c27716cb407ff8db438f836
#
_cell.length_a   1.000
_cell.length_b   1.000
_cell.length_c   1.000
_cell.angle_alpha   90.00
_cell.angle_beta   90.00
_cell.angle_gamma   90.00
#
_symmetry.space_group_name_H-M   'P 1'
#
loop_
_entity.id
_entity.type
_entity.pdbx_description
1 polymer ?
#
loop_
_entity_poly.entity_id
_entity_poly.type
_entity_poly.pdbx_seq_one_letter_code
_entity_poly.pdbx_strand_id
1 'polypeptide(L)'
;MDSLTIKNGMLLSPANGFDGEKGDVLLRDGKIAEVGGCIEPQGEVIDATGCYVTPGFIDIHTHCYPAVPLGIDPDVLGIQRGTTTILDAGSAGADNFMDFYEGTIKHAKTKVFSMLNIAAEGLIRGHELNDMAKIDVDACKACVNAHRDVIVGLKARASASVVGDLGIKPIALAAETAHELGVPLMVHVGNYPPALGDVIDVLDHGDIITHTFHGKPGGVLNADGTPIEQAVRGRARGVRFDVGHGVESFAFETYKRALAAGFDCDSISTDLHVENYQGPVFDLATTVTKLIACGEPLADAITKVTSVPALFFGLDGLGQLAPGMTGDINVFRYDDVDVTLQDATCATVEVRHHVNVRKTIWSRGSQTHILEHPDTPWDPKAVSAEELAARIAEAKKEN
;
A
#
# COMPACT_ATOMS: atom_id res chain seq x y z
N MET A 1 -4.12 8.28 25.51
CA MET A 1 -5.37 8.42 26.32
C MET A 1 -6.04 7.07 26.46
N ASP A 2 -6.77 6.82 27.53
CA ASP A 2 -7.37 5.52 27.83
C ASP A 2 -8.76 5.35 27.17
N SER A 3 -9.49 6.45 26.95
CA SER A 3 -10.79 6.44 26.29
C SER A 3 -10.93 7.62 25.32
N LEU A 4 -11.60 7.37 24.20
CA LEU A 4 -11.91 8.35 23.16
C LEU A 4 -13.26 8.00 22.53
N THR A 5 -14.16 9.00 22.39
CA THR A 5 -15.43 8.81 21.69
C THR A 5 -15.47 9.67 20.43
N ILE A 6 -15.70 9.05 19.28
CA ILE A 6 -15.93 9.72 18.00
C ILE A 6 -17.44 9.75 17.78
N LYS A 7 -17.99 10.94 17.64
CA LYS A 7 -19.44 11.19 17.57
C LYS A 7 -19.87 11.63 16.16
N ASN A 8 -21.09 11.24 15.80
CA ASN A 8 -21.82 11.78 14.66
C ASN A 8 -21.20 11.50 13.27
N GLY A 9 -20.26 10.57 13.15
CA GLY A 9 -19.61 10.26 11.87
C GLY A 9 -20.47 9.41 10.95
N MET A 10 -20.18 9.44 9.66
CA MET A 10 -20.68 8.48 8.68
C MET A 10 -19.73 7.27 8.70
N LEU A 11 -20.20 6.15 9.26
CA LEU A 11 -19.38 4.95 9.40
C LEU A 11 -19.22 4.27 8.05
N LEU A 12 -17.99 4.02 7.63
CA LEU A 12 -17.68 3.37 6.36
C LEU A 12 -16.67 2.23 6.58
N SER A 13 -17.19 1.04 6.69
CA SER A 13 -16.47 -0.22 6.87
C SER A 13 -17.29 -1.36 6.29
N PRO A 14 -17.34 -1.48 4.93
CA PRO A 14 -18.26 -2.40 4.26
C PRO A 14 -18.06 -3.87 4.67
N ALA A 15 -16.83 -4.27 4.99
CA ALA A 15 -16.51 -5.62 5.43
C ALA A 15 -17.29 -6.09 6.68
N ASN A 16 -17.80 -5.15 7.50
CA ASN A 16 -18.64 -5.46 8.66
C ASN A 16 -19.97 -4.69 8.68
N GLY A 17 -20.43 -4.29 7.49
CA GLY A 17 -21.80 -3.85 7.24
C GLY A 17 -22.06 -2.36 7.41
N PHE A 18 -21.04 -1.51 7.57
CA PHE A 18 -21.18 -0.05 7.60
C PHE A 18 -20.91 0.54 6.21
N ASP A 19 -21.92 1.17 5.62
CA ASP A 19 -21.86 1.76 4.27
C ASP A 19 -22.35 3.25 4.28
N GLY A 20 -21.86 4.03 5.25
CA GLY A 20 -22.12 5.47 5.35
C GLY A 20 -23.26 5.87 6.30
N GLU A 21 -23.80 4.96 7.08
CA GLU A 21 -24.80 5.29 8.11
C GLU A 21 -24.18 6.09 9.26
N LYS A 22 -25.00 6.99 9.82
CA LYS A 22 -24.58 7.81 10.96
C LYS A 22 -24.42 6.98 12.23
N GLY A 23 -23.27 7.13 12.90
CA GLY A 23 -23.00 6.43 14.15
C GLY A 23 -21.80 6.99 14.90
N ASP A 24 -21.50 6.37 16.01
CA ASP A 24 -20.44 6.71 16.94
C ASP A 24 -19.45 5.57 17.07
N VAL A 25 -18.23 5.87 17.51
CA VAL A 25 -17.21 4.87 17.85
C VAL A 25 -16.63 5.21 19.22
N LEU A 26 -16.61 4.23 20.13
CA LEU A 26 -15.93 4.33 21.42
C LEU A 26 -14.66 3.50 21.39
N LEU A 27 -13.54 4.14 21.66
CA LEU A 27 -12.26 3.49 21.95
C LEU A 27 -12.03 3.42 23.46
N ARG A 28 -11.54 2.29 23.93
CA ARG A 28 -11.10 2.08 25.31
C ARG A 28 -9.89 1.15 25.32
N ASP A 29 -8.87 1.53 26.08
CA ASP A 29 -7.64 0.74 26.22
C ASP A 29 -7.01 0.34 24.87
N GLY A 30 -6.98 1.30 23.91
CA GLY A 30 -6.42 1.12 22.59
C GLY A 30 -7.23 0.25 21.63
N LYS A 31 -8.45 -0.13 21.98
CA LYS A 31 -9.34 -0.96 21.16
C LYS A 31 -10.68 -0.31 20.93
N ILE A 32 -11.34 -0.69 19.84
CA ILE A 32 -12.75 -0.36 19.63
C ILE A 32 -13.57 -1.13 20.66
N ALA A 33 -14.25 -0.42 21.54
CA ALA A 33 -15.13 -1.00 22.56
C ALA A 33 -16.56 -1.13 22.04
N GLU A 34 -17.07 -0.09 21.36
CA GLU A 34 -18.42 -0.02 20.81
C GLU A 34 -18.40 0.73 19.48
N VAL A 35 -19.32 0.40 18.56
CA VAL A 35 -19.47 1.06 17.26
C VAL A 35 -20.94 1.01 16.82
N GLY A 36 -21.39 2.09 16.16
CA GLY A 36 -22.75 2.24 15.64
C GLY A 36 -23.67 2.99 16.60
N GLY A 37 -24.85 3.36 16.10
CA GLY A 37 -25.91 4.03 16.89
C GLY A 37 -25.46 5.31 17.61
N CYS A 38 -26.05 5.53 18.81
CA CYS A 38 -25.69 6.62 19.69
C CYS A 38 -25.04 6.06 20.96
N ILE A 39 -23.75 6.38 21.16
CA ILE A 39 -22.94 5.88 22.29
C ILE A 39 -22.79 7.00 23.32
N GLU A 40 -22.93 6.69 24.61
CA GLU A 40 -22.68 7.65 25.69
C GLU A 40 -21.19 8.01 25.73
N PRO A 41 -20.81 9.29 25.63
CA PRO A 41 -19.42 9.69 25.53
C PRO A 41 -18.58 9.28 26.76
N GLN A 42 -17.37 8.79 26.48
CA GLN A 42 -16.35 8.48 27.49
C GLN A 42 -15.01 9.06 27.04
N GLY A 43 -14.27 9.67 27.96
CA GLY A 43 -12.97 10.29 27.69
C GLY A 43 -13.05 11.54 26.82
N GLU A 44 -12.07 11.71 25.97
CA GLU A 44 -12.05 12.80 24.97
C GLU A 44 -13.13 12.56 23.91
N VAL A 45 -13.70 13.64 23.37
CA VAL A 45 -14.77 13.57 22.36
C VAL A 45 -14.33 14.27 21.08
N ILE A 46 -14.39 13.54 19.98
CA ILE A 46 -14.23 14.08 18.63
C ILE A 46 -15.61 14.18 17.97
N ASP A 47 -16.00 15.35 17.52
CA ASP A 47 -17.17 15.52 16.65
C ASP A 47 -16.75 15.28 15.18
N ALA A 48 -17.25 14.21 14.59
CA ALA A 48 -17.04 13.82 13.20
C ALA A 48 -18.23 14.18 12.29
N THR A 49 -19.05 15.16 12.67
CA THR A 49 -20.16 15.64 11.85
C THR A 49 -19.68 16.05 10.47
N GLY A 50 -20.27 15.47 9.41
CA GLY A 50 -19.89 15.70 8.01
C GLY A 50 -18.64 14.96 7.56
N CYS A 51 -18.07 14.10 8.40
CA CYS A 51 -16.93 13.26 8.07
C CYS A 51 -17.31 11.79 7.99
N TYR A 52 -16.59 11.05 7.17
CA TYR A 52 -16.54 9.59 7.23
C TYR A 52 -15.60 9.13 8.34
N VAL A 53 -15.96 8.04 9.00
CA VAL A 53 -15.15 7.33 9.99
C VAL A 53 -14.91 5.92 9.48
N THR A 54 -13.65 5.57 9.28
CA THR A 54 -13.23 4.27 8.71
C THR A 54 -12.22 3.59 9.62
N PRO A 55 -11.96 2.29 9.43
CA PRO A 55 -10.73 1.70 9.94
C PRO A 55 -9.51 2.50 9.47
N GLY A 56 -8.41 2.43 10.21
CA GLY A 56 -7.15 3.04 9.79
C GLY A 56 -6.67 2.50 8.44
N PHE A 57 -6.19 3.38 7.58
CA PHE A 57 -5.69 3.02 6.25
C PHE A 57 -4.40 2.19 6.35
N ILE A 58 -4.28 1.21 5.46
CA ILE A 58 -3.17 0.27 5.35
C ILE A 58 -2.59 0.37 3.94
N ASP A 59 -1.34 0.82 3.83
CA ASP A 59 -0.60 0.87 2.57
C ASP A 59 0.35 -0.33 2.49
N ILE A 60 0.11 -1.22 1.55
CA ILE A 60 0.87 -2.47 1.42
C ILE A 60 2.16 -2.34 0.60
N HIS A 61 2.46 -1.15 0.10
CA HIS A 61 3.66 -0.94 -0.72
C HIS A 61 4.28 0.43 -0.45
N THR A 62 5.28 0.45 0.40
CA THR A 62 6.10 1.63 0.72
C THR A 62 7.56 1.22 0.84
N HIS A 63 8.48 2.19 0.85
CA HIS A 63 9.89 1.99 1.15
C HIS A 63 10.29 2.85 2.34
N CYS A 64 10.30 2.25 3.53
CA CYS A 64 10.47 2.97 4.79
C CYS A 64 11.73 2.59 5.59
N TYR A 65 12.72 1.99 4.95
CA TYR A 65 14.04 1.76 5.52
C TYR A 65 15.01 2.87 5.09
N PRO A 66 15.34 3.85 5.99
CA PRO A 66 16.13 5.03 5.59
C PRO A 66 17.58 4.75 5.17
N ALA A 67 18.09 3.53 5.41
CA ALA A 67 19.45 3.16 4.98
C ALA A 67 19.54 2.76 3.51
N VAL A 68 18.41 2.61 2.80
CA VAL A 68 18.40 2.36 1.35
C VAL A 68 18.08 3.65 0.59
N PRO A 69 18.51 3.80 -0.68
CA PRO A 69 18.34 5.03 -1.44
C PRO A 69 16.90 5.51 -1.59
N LEU A 70 15.94 4.58 -1.70
CA LEU A 70 14.51 4.92 -1.79
C LEU A 70 13.87 5.20 -0.43
N GLY A 71 14.53 4.82 0.66
CA GLY A 71 13.96 4.80 2.00
C GLY A 71 13.71 6.17 2.60
N ILE A 72 12.60 6.30 3.32
CA ILE A 72 12.23 7.50 4.08
C ILE A 72 11.59 7.08 5.41
N ASP A 73 11.65 7.96 6.40
CA ASP A 73 11.09 7.70 7.73
C ASP A 73 9.62 7.21 7.66
N PRO A 74 9.28 6.09 8.32
CA PRO A 74 7.93 5.51 8.27
C PRO A 74 6.83 6.44 8.79
N ASP A 75 7.10 7.32 9.74
CA ASP A 75 6.10 8.26 10.25
C ASP A 75 5.78 9.36 9.22
N VAL A 76 6.73 9.70 8.37
CA VAL A 76 6.51 10.62 7.24
C VAL A 76 5.60 10.00 6.19
N LEU A 77 5.74 8.70 5.90
CA LEU A 77 4.91 7.99 4.92
C LEU A 77 3.55 7.59 5.50
N GLY A 78 3.52 7.27 6.80
CA GLY A 78 2.37 6.74 7.51
C GLY A 78 1.50 7.82 8.16
N ILE A 79 1.55 7.91 9.49
CA ILE A 79 0.60 8.71 10.28
C ILE A 79 0.58 10.19 9.91
N GLN A 80 1.71 10.78 9.49
CA GLN A 80 1.76 12.18 9.05
C GLN A 80 1.01 12.42 7.73
N ARG A 81 0.64 11.35 7.01
CA ARG A 81 -0.09 11.36 5.73
C ARG A 81 -1.39 10.58 5.75
N GLY A 82 -1.94 10.35 6.95
CA GLY A 82 -3.24 9.72 7.07
C GLY A 82 -3.26 8.19 6.99
N THR A 83 -2.11 7.53 7.11
CA THR A 83 -2.02 6.07 7.03
C THR A 83 -1.52 5.50 8.36
N THR A 84 -2.29 4.61 9.01
CA THR A 84 -1.95 4.08 10.34
C THR A 84 -0.99 2.90 10.28
N THR A 85 -1.02 2.16 9.16
CA THR A 85 -0.23 0.94 8.96
C THR A 85 0.39 0.96 7.57
N ILE A 86 1.68 0.67 7.48
CA ILE A 86 2.40 0.55 6.21
C ILE A 86 3.18 -0.78 6.16
N LEU A 87 3.32 -1.31 4.96
CA LEU A 87 4.20 -2.45 4.70
C LEU A 87 5.40 -1.98 3.88
N ASP A 88 6.59 -2.21 4.40
CA ASP A 88 7.82 -2.05 3.61
C ASP A 88 7.91 -3.15 2.57
N ALA A 89 8.01 -2.77 1.31
CA ALA A 89 7.99 -3.70 0.19
C ALA A 89 9.39 -4.14 -0.23
N GLY A 90 10.12 -4.69 0.73
CA GLY A 90 11.40 -5.34 0.48
C GLY A 90 12.58 -4.40 0.36
N SER A 91 12.57 -3.28 1.09
CA SER A 91 13.76 -2.42 1.21
C SER A 91 14.92 -3.18 1.86
N ALA A 92 14.64 -4.03 2.87
CA ALA A 92 15.63 -4.89 3.51
C ALA A 92 15.56 -6.33 3.00
N GLY A 93 16.73 -6.99 2.97
CA GLY A 93 16.89 -8.43 2.86
C GLY A 93 17.42 -9.03 4.14
N ALA A 94 17.79 -10.33 4.15
CA ALA A 94 18.20 -11.03 5.36
C ALA A 94 19.45 -10.43 6.03
N ASP A 95 20.37 -9.85 5.27
CA ASP A 95 21.64 -9.31 5.79
C ASP A 95 21.45 -8.05 6.62
N ASN A 96 20.41 -7.25 6.34
CA ASN A 96 20.22 -5.93 6.96
C ASN A 96 18.84 -5.75 7.62
N PHE A 97 18.00 -6.78 7.64
CA PHE A 97 16.70 -6.70 8.29
C PHE A 97 16.80 -6.32 9.77
N MET A 98 17.79 -6.81 10.49
CA MET A 98 17.96 -6.50 11.92
C MET A 98 18.30 -5.02 12.16
N ASP A 99 19.09 -4.39 11.26
CA ASP A 99 19.33 -2.95 11.31
C ASP A 99 18.03 -2.15 11.08
N PHE A 100 17.24 -2.55 10.08
CA PHE A 100 15.93 -1.96 9.81
C PHE A 100 14.97 -2.14 11.00
N TYR A 101 14.88 -3.35 11.55
CA TYR A 101 14.01 -3.67 12.67
C TYR A 101 14.35 -2.87 13.93
N GLU A 102 15.61 -2.94 14.38
CA GLU A 102 16.07 -2.29 15.60
C GLU A 102 16.18 -0.76 15.43
N GLY A 103 16.67 -0.28 14.28
CA GLY A 103 16.92 1.13 14.04
C GLY A 103 15.68 1.92 13.64
N THR A 104 14.67 1.29 13.04
CA THR A 104 13.52 1.99 12.44
C THR A 104 12.19 1.46 12.91
N ILE A 105 11.87 0.17 12.66
CA ILE A 105 10.51 -0.38 12.88
C ILE A 105 10.08 -0.24 14.34
N LYS A 106 10.95 -0.58 15.28
CA LYS A 106 10.65 -0.53 16.73
C LYS A 106 10.37 0.88 17.25
N HIS A 107 10.88 1.90 16.57
CA HIS A 107 10.78 3.29 17.00
C HIS A 107 9.68 4.08 16.27
N ALA A 108 9.19 3.58 15.14
CA ALA A 108 8.14 4.24 14.38
C ALA A 108 6.82 4.33 15.18
N LYS A 109 6.09 5.42 15.08
CA LYS A 109 4.72 5.55 15.60
C LYS A 109 3.71 4.88 14.68
N THR A 110 3.92 4.95 13.39
CA THR A 110 3.21 4.18 12.37
C THR A 110 3.43 2.69 12.62
N LYS A 111 2.40 1.86 12.46
CA LYS A 111 2.60 0.40 12.45
C LYS A 111 3.31 0.01 11.17
N VAL A 112 4.47 -0.64 11.31
CA VAL A 112 5.27 -1.08 10.19
C VAL A 112 5.35 -2.60 10.19
N PHE A 113 4.93 -3.22 9.08
CA PHE A 113 5.25 -4.60 8.72
C PHE A 113 6.23 -4.60 7.56
N SER A 114 6.83 -5.73 7.27
CA SER A 114 7.83 -5.86 6.21
C SER A 114 7.54 -7.08 5.33
N MET A 115 7.72 -6.91 4.04
CA MET A 115 7.99 -8.02 3.12
C MET A 115 9.50 -8.10 2.95
N LEU A 116 10.09 -9.24 3.27
CA LEU A 116 11.54 -9.40 3.17
C LEU A 116 11.95 -9.57 1.70
N ASN A 117 12.92 -8.80 1.22
CA ASN A 117 13.47 -9.02 -0.11
C ASN A 117 14.15 -10.39 -0.18
N ILE A 118 13.91 -11.12 -1.27
CA ILE A 118 14.59 -12.42 -1.50
C ILE A 118 16.10 -12.26 -1.72
N ALA A 119 16.54 -11.09 -2.23
CA ALA A 119 17.95 -10.74 -2.26
C ALA A 119 18.46 -10.38 -0.86
N ALA A 120 19.58 -10.95 -0.45
CA ALA A 120 20.10 -10.84 0.90
C ALA A 120 20.38 -9.39 1.35
N GLU A 121 20.87 -8.52 0.46
CA GLU A 121 21.14 -7.11 0.73
C GLU A 121 19.90 -6.19 0.58
N GLY A 122 18.75 -6.69 0.07
CA GLY A 122 17.59 -5.86 -0.24
C GLY A 122 17.90 -4.79 -1.31
N LEU A 123 17.37 -3.57 -1.14
CA LEU A 123 17.49 -2.47 -2.11
C LEU A 123 18.67 -1.54 -1.88
N ILE A 124 19.73 -1.97 -1.16
CA ILE A 124 20.93 -1.14 -0.95
C ILE A 124 21.60 -0.77 -2.27
N ARG A 125 21.63 -1.71 -3.21
CA ARG A 125 22.14 -1.49 -4.56
C ARG A 125 21.09 -1.92 -5.56
N GLY A 126 20.89 -1.17 -6.63
CA GLY A 126 20.06 -1.60 -7.75
C GLY A 126 20.53 -2.93 -8.34
N HIS A 127 19.70 -3.57 -9.18
CA HIS A 127 20.03 -4.86 -9.83
C HIS A 127 20.24 -6.03 -8.86
N GLU A 128 19.48 -6.07 -7.77
CA GLU A 128 19.64 -7.03 -6.67
C GLU A 128 19.38 -8.48 -7.09
N LEU A 129 18.71 -8.74 -8.21
CA LEU A 129 18.40 -10.08 -8.71
C LEU A 129 19.12 -10.46 -10.03
N ASN A 130 20.18 -9.75 -10.41
CA ASN A 130 20.96 -10.06 -11.63
C ASN A 130 22.04 -11.15 -11.43
N ASP A 131 22.19 -11.64 -10.21
CA ASP A 131 23.09 -12.74 -9.84
C ASP A 131 22.42 -13.62 -8.79
N MET A 132 22.31 -14.93 -9.05
CA MET A 132 21.72 -15.87 -8.10
C MET A 132 22.52 -15.98 -6.79
N ALA A 133 23.80 -15.63 -6.78
CA ALA A 133 24.62 -15.61 -5.57
C ALA A 133 24.23 -14.52 -4.57
N LYS A 134 23.40 -13.55 -4.97
CA LYS A 134 22.83 -12.53 -4.08
C LYS A 134 21.60 -13.02 -3.30
N ILE A 135 21.11 -14.22 -3.61
CA ILE A 135 19.97 -14.85 -2.93
C ILE A 135 20.49 -15.91 -1.97
N ASP A 136 20.28 -15.68 -0.68
CA ASP A 136 20.52 -16.67 0.36
C ASP A 136 19.18 -17.16 0.93
N VAL A 137 18.69 -18.28 0.38
CA VAL A 137 17.38 -18.85 0.75
C VAL A 137 17.36 -19.28 2.21
N ASP A 138 18.44 -19.83 2.72
CA ASP A 138 18.51 -20.32 4.11
C ASP A 138 18.50 -19.13 5.08
N ALA A 139 19.27 -18.09 4.82
CA ALA A 139 19.24 -16.85 5.62
C ALA A 139 17.86 -16.17 5.52
N CYS A 140 17.25 -16.11 4.34
CA CYS A 140 15.89 -15.58 4.15
C CYS A 140 14.88 -16.34 5.01
N LYS A 141 14.85 -17.67 4.95
CA LYS A 141 13.96 -18.53 5.76
C LYS A 141 14.20 -18.36 7.25
N ALA A 142 15.46 -18.29 7.68
CA ALA A 142 15.81 -18.09 9.09
C ALA A 142 15.30 -16.73 9.59
N CYS A 143 15.49 -15.66 8.81
CA CYS A 143 15.04 -14.31 9.13
C CYS A 143 13.52 -14.24 9.25
N VAL A 144 12.76 -14.76 8.27
CA VAL A 144 11.29 -14.80 8.32
C VAL A 144 10.81 -15.59 9.56
N ASN A 145 11.37 -16.76 9.81
CA ASN A 145 10.95 -17.59 10.93
C ASN A 145 11.24 -16.95 12.30
N ALA A 146 12.28 -16.14 12.41
CA ALA A 146 12.62 -15.43 13.64
C ALA A 146 11.73 -14.20 13.90
N HIS A 147 11.10 -13.62 12.85
CA HIS A 147 10.39 -12.33 12.92
C HIS A 147 9.01 -12.37 12.27
N ARG A 148 8.26 -13.46 12.41
CA ARG A 148 6.90 -13.62 11.85
C ARG A 148 5.87 -12.65 12.38
N ASP A 149 6.15 -11.98 13.47
CA ASP A 149 5.33 -10.90 14.03
C ASP A 149 5.44 -9.58 13.23
N VAL A 150 6.48 -9.44 12.39
CA VAL A 150 6.75 -8.25 11.58
C VAL A 150 6.90 -8.59 10.10
N ILE A 151 7.56 -9.70 9.75
CA ILE A 151 7.72 -10.12 8.36
C ILE A 151 6.49 -10.91 7.94
N VAL A 152 5.68 -10.32 7.06
CA VAL A 152 4.38 -10.86 6.62
C VAL A 152 4.38 -11.40 5.19
N GLY A 153 5.51 -11.32 4.49
CA GLY A 153 5.65 -11.79 3.11
C GLY A 153 7.07 -11.70 2.58
N LEU A 154 7.26 -12.13 1.35
CA LEU A 154 8.50 -11.91 0.60
C LEU A 154 8.27 -10.91 -0.53
N LYS A 155 9.36 -10.30 -1.00
CA LYS A 155 9.38 -9.38 -2.15
C LYS A 155 10.42 -9.80 -3.18
N ALA A 156 10.05 -9.71 -4.45
CA ALA A 156 10.96 -9.82 -5.60
C ALA A 156 10.61 -8.77 -6.66
N ARG A 157 11.58 -8.38 -7.50
CA ARG A 157 11.36 -7.43 -8.58
C ARG A 157 11.64 -8.06 -9.95
N ALA A 158 10.59 -8.22 -10.78
CA ALA A 158 10.61 -8.82 -12.10
C ALA A 158 10.70 -7.75 -13.19
N SER A 159 11.83 -7.06 -13.28
CA SER A 159 12.12 -6.09 -14.35
C SER A 159 13.46 -6.39 -14.99
N ALA A 160 13.60 -6.18 -16.30
CA ALA A 160 14.84 -6.43 -17.06
C ALA A 160 16.08 -5.79 -16.43
N SER A 161 15.93 -4.55 -15.92
CA SER A 161 17.00 -3.84 -15.22
C SER A 161 17.42 -4.48 -13.89
N VAL A 162 16.57 -5.33 -13.32
CA VAL A 162 16.80 -5.97 -12.01
C VAL A 162 17.31 -7.39 -12.15
N VAL A 163 16.66 -8.20 -13.01
CA VAL A 163 16.99 -9.63 -13.16
C VAL A 163 18.06 -9.91 -14.22
N GLY A 164 18.34 -8.93 -15.10
CA GLY A 164 19.31 -9.11 -16.19
C GLY A 164 19.02 -10.36 -17.02
N ASP A 165 20.08 -11.11 -17.35
CA ASP A 165 20.01 -12.34 -18.16
C ASP A 165 19.39 -13.54 -17.42
N LEU A 166 19.13 -13.43 -16.11
CA LEU A 166 18.51 -14.50 -15.33
C LEU A 166 17.01 -14.67 -15.64
N GLY A 167 16.36 -13.62 -16.16
CA GLY A 167 14.95 -13.64 -16.53
C GLY A 167 14.05 -14.03 -15.35
N ILE A 168 13.24 -15.10 -15.53
CA ILE A 168 12.26 -15.54 -14.52
C ILE A 168 12.88 -16.30 -13.33
N LYS A 169 14.11 -16.79 -13.43
CA LYS A 169 14.70 -17.70 -12.45
C LYS A 169 14.69 -17.20 -10.98
N PRO A 170 15.12 -15.95 -10.67
CA PRO A 170 15.09 -15.48 -9.31
C PRO A 170 13.65 -15.30 -8.78
N ILE A 171 12.68 -15.03 -9.65
CA ILE A 171 11.27 -14.89 -9.26
C ILE A 171 10.67 -16.26 -8.94
N ALA A 172 10.96 -17.27 -9.75
CA ALA A 172 10.51 -18.64 -9.48
C ALA A 172 11.06 -19.17 -8.15
N LEU A 173 12.36 -18.90 -7.86
CA LEU A 173 12.97 -19.25 -6.57
C LEU A 173 12.33 -18.49 -5.40
N ALA A 174 12.00 -17.21 -5.59
CA ALA A 174 11.31 -16.43 -4.56
C ALA A 174 9.90 -16.98 -4.28
N ALA A 175 9.16 -17.38 -5.32
CA ALA A 175 7.84 -17.98 -5.18
C ALA A 175 7.91 -19.32 -4.44
N GLU A 176 8.81 -20.21 -4.84
CA GLU A 176 9.05 -21.48 -4.13
C GLU A 176 9.37 -21.24 -2.65
N THR A 177 10.28 -20.30 -2.36
CA THR A 177 10.68 -19.95 -0.99
C THR A 177 9.50 -19.40 -0.16
N ALA A 178 8.69 -18.52 -0.74
CA ALA A 178 7.52 -17.93 -0.07
C ALA A 178 6.47 -19.01 0.24
N HIS A 179 6.19 -19.90 -0.74
CA HIS A 179 5.23 -21.00 -0.57
C HIS A 179 5.69 -22.00 0.50
N GLU A 180 6.97 -22.36 0.54
CA GLU A 180 7.52 -23.21 1.61
C GLU A 180 7.40 -22.56 2.99
N LEU A 181 7.54 -21.24 3.08
CA LEU A 181 7.36 -20.48 4.32
C LEU A 181 5.89 -20.28 4.71
N GLY A 182 4.96 -20.50 3.78
CA GLY A 182 3.54 -20.23 3.96
C GLY A 182 3.23 -18.74 4.10
N VAL A 183 3.96 -17.88 3.37
CA VAL A 183 3.74 -16.43 3.30
C VAL A 183 3.53 -16.00 1.85
N PRO A 184 2.80 -14.90 1.57
CA PRO A 184 2.64 -14.40 0.21
C PRO A 184 3.97 -13.85 -0.35
N LEU A 185 4.13 -13.96 -1.68
CA LEU A 185 5.14 -13.24 -2.43
C LEU A 185 4.50 -12.03 -3.12
N MET A 186 5.04 -10.83 -2.92
CA MET A 186 4.72 -9.67 -3.76
C MET A 186 5.79 -9.50 -4.83
N VAL A 187 5.37 -9.44 -6.10
CA VAL A 187 6.26 -9.24 -7.25
C VAL A 187 6.02 -7.88 -7.88
N HIS A 188 7.06 -7.04 -7.91
CA HIS A 188 7.11 -5.84 -8.74
C HIS A 188 7.25 -6.24 -10.20
N VAL A 189 6.40 -5.72 -11.08
CA VAL A 189 6.49 -5.89 -12.52
C VAL A 189 6.71 -4.55 -13.21
N GLY A 190 7.37 -4.57 -14.36
CA GLY A 190 7.68 -3.32 -15.07
C GLY A 190 8.25 -3.62 -16.46
N ASN A 191 9.55 -3.38 -16.66
CA ASN A 191 10.19 -3.54 -17.96
C ASN A 191 10.41 -5.02 -18.32
N TYR A 192 9.88 -5.44 -19.46
CA TYR A 192 10.15 -6.75 -20.08
C TYR A 192 11.64 -6.88 -20.49
N PRO A 193 12.28 -8.05 -20.41
CA PRO A 193 11.85 -9.29 -19.77
C PRO A 193 11.95 -9.29 -18.22
N PRO A 194 11.38 -10.26 -17.48
CA PRO A 194 10.54 -11.38 -17.96
C PRO A 194 9.16 -10.91 -18.42
N ALA A 195 8.46 -11.75 -19.21
CA ALA A 195 7.09 -11.45 -19.58
C ALA A 195 6.17 -11.51 -18.37
N LEU A 196 5.18 -10.61 -18.28
CA LEU A 196 4.21 -10.60 -17.19
C LEU A 196 3.47 -11.95 -17.07
N GLY A 197 3.16 -12.58 -18.20
CA GLY A 197 2.54 -13.92 -18.21
C GLY A 197 3.40 -14.97 -17.51
N ASP A 198 4.71 -14.99 -17.76
CA ASP A 198 5.63 -15.94 -17.14
C ASP A 198 5.74 -15.68 -15.63
N VAL A 199 5.70 -14.39 -15.22
CA VAL A 199 5.68 -14.03 -13.80
C VAL A 199 4.41 -14.52 -13.12
N ILE A 200 3.24 -14.30 -13.72
CA ILE A 200 1.96 -14.75 -13.16
C ILE A 200 1.89 -16.28 -13.08
N ASP A 201 2.47 -16.98 -14.06
CA ASP A 201 2.40 -18.44 -14.12
C ASP A 201 3.23 -19.15 -13.02
N VAL A 202 4.20 -18.48 -12.40
CA VAL A 202 4.94 -19.02 -11.23
C VAL A 202 4.31 -18.65 -9.89
N LEU A 203 3.27 -17.82 -9.87
CA LEU A 203 2.58 -17.37 -8.66
C LEU A 203 1.35 -18.23 -8.37
N ASP A 204 0.95 -18.29 -7.09
CA ASP A 204 -0.18 -19.06 -6.62
C ASP A 204 -1.09 -18.24 -5.68
N HIS A 205 -2.04 -18.92 -5.06
CA HIS A 205 -3.03 -18.31 -4.17
C HIS A 205 -2.37 -17.45 -3.08
N GLY A 206 -2.78 -16.19 -3.02
CA GLY A 206 -2.29 -15.24 -2.02
C GLY A 206 -1.14 -14.37 -2.48
N ASP A 207 -0.40 -14.78 -3.52
CA ASP A 207 0.66 -13.96 -4.10
C ASP A 207 0.11 -12.70 -4.77
N ILE A 208 0.94 -11.67 -4.89
CA ILE A 208 0.53 -10.34 -5.32
C ILE A 208 1.41 -9.86 -6.47
N ILE A 209 0.78 -9.46 -7.56
CA ILE A 209 1.41 -8.62 -8.59
C ILE A 209 1.17 -7.16 -8.23
N THR A 210 2.22 -6.40 -7.93
CA THR A 210 2.12 -4.95 -7.77
C THR A 210 2.59 -4.22 -9.03
N HIS A 211 2.16 -2.96 -9.22
CA HIS A 211 2.32 -2.21 -10.46
C HIS A 211 1.53 -2.79 -11.65
N THR A 212 0.43 -3.45 -11.36
CA THR A 212 -0.37 -4.14 -12.38
C THR A 212 -0.79 -3.23 -13.53
N PHE A 213 -1.11 -1.98 -13.22
CA PHE A 213 -1.73 -1.05 -14.17
C PHE A 213 -0.74 -0.03 -14.74
N HIS A 214 0.52 -0.42 -14.94
CA HIS A 214 1.52 0.44 -15.58
C HIS A 214 1.21 0.66 -17.06
N GLY A 215 1.68 1.80 -17.62
CA GLY A 215 1.49 2.15 -19.03
C GLY A 215 2.56 1.61 -19.98
N LYS A 216 3.48 0.75 -19.50
CA LYS A 216 4.59 0.23 -20.28
C LYS A 216 4.14 -0.93 -21.19
N PRO A 217 4.86 -1.22 -22.31
CA PRO A 217 4.60 -2.39 -23.13
C PRO A 217 4.67 -3.71 -22.33
N GLY A 218 3.85 -4.69 -22.68
CA GLY A 218 3.81 -5.99 -22.00
C GLY A 218 3.09 -5.98 -20.66
N GLY A 219 2.19 -5.01 -20.41
CA GLY A 219 1.35 -4.94 -19.23
C GLY A 219 0.18 -5.94 -19.24
N VAL A 220 -0.76 -5.70 -18.33
CA VAL A 220 -1.87 -6.63 -18.02
C VAL A 220 -2.94 -6.71 -19.12
N LEU A 221 -2.98 -5.76 -20.05
CA LEU A 221 -3.98 -5.68 -21.13
C LEU A 221 -3.39 -6.00 -22.50
N ASN A 222 -4.17 -6.74 -23.29
CA ASN A 222 -4.00 -6.88 -24.73
C ASN A 222 -4.29 -5.55 -25.45
N ALA A 223 -3.90 -5.46 -26.72
CA ALA A 223 -4.14 -4.27 -27.54
C ALA A 223 -5.63 -3.90 -27.67
N ASP A 224 -6.53 -4.89 -27.66
CA ASP A 224 -7.98 -4.72 -27.69
C ASP A 224 -8.60 -4.28 -26.34
N GLY A 225 -7.79 -4.21 -25.28
CA GLY A 225 -8.21 -3.80 -23.93
C GLY A 225 -8.66 -4.94 -23.04
N THR A 226 -8.67 -6.17 -23.53
CA THR A 226 -8.96 -7.34 -22.69
C THR A 226 -7.75 -7.69 -21.81
N PRO A 227 -7.95 -8.22 -20.59
CA PRO A 227 -6.83 -8.76 -19.80
C PRO A 227 -6.13 -9.90 -20.54
N ILE A 228 -4.81 -10.01 -20.36
CA ILE A 228 -4.07 -11.18 -20.88
C ILE A 228 -4.58 -12.47 -20.22
N GLU A 229 -4.53 -13.56 -20.96
CA GLU A 229 -5.05 -14.86 -20.49
C GLU A 229 -4.44 -15.30 -19.16
N GLN A 230 -3.13 -15.08 -18.99
CA GLN A 230 -2.42 -15.42 -17.76
C GLN A 230 -2.96 -14.64 -16.54
N ALA A 231 -3.32 -13.36 -16.71
CA ALA A 231 -3.90 -12.56 -15.63
C ALA A 231 -5.27 -13.10 -15.22
N VAL A 232 -6.10 -13.48 -16.18
CA VAL A 232 -7.41 -14.12 -15.91
C VAL A 232 -7.24 -15.44 -15.17
N ARG A 233 -6.34 -16.32 -15.65
CA ARG A 233 -6.04 -17.59 -14.98
C ARG A 233 -5.40 -17.39 -13.61
N GLY A 234 -4.48 -16.42 -13.46
CA GLY A 234 -3.85 -16.08 -12.20
C GLY A 234 -4.88 -15.64 -11.15
N ARG A 235 -5.79 -14.73 -11.53
CA ARG A 235 -6.89 -14.31 -10.65
C ARG A 235 -7.78 -15.48 -10.24
N ALA A 236 -8.09 -16.37 -11.17
CA ALA A 236 -8.88 -17.58 -10.87
C ALA A 236 -8.17 -18.53 -9.89
N ARG A 237 -6.83 -18.55 -9.86
CA ARG A 237 -6.02 -19.28 -8.87
C ARG A 237 -5.92 -18.55 -7.52
N GLY A 238 -6.28 -17.26 -7.45
CA GLY A 238 -6.16 -16.44 -6.25
C GLY A 238 -4.91 -15.55 -6.20
N VAL A 239 -4.22 -15.36 -7.32
CA VAL A 239 -3.21 -14.30 -7.47
C VAL A 239 -3.93 -12.95 -7.44
N ARG A 240 -3.39 -12.00 -6.71
CA ARG A 240 -3.96 -10.67 -6.46
C ARG A 240 -3.21 -9.61 -7.26
N PHE A 241 -3.94 -8.56 -7.64
CA PHE A 241 -3.46 -7.51 -8.53
C PHE A 241 -3.57 -6.16 -7.82
N ASP A 242 -2.41 -5.62 -7.44
CA ASP A 242 -2.26 -4.40 -6.67
C ASP A 242 -1.89 -3.21 -7.57
N VAL A 243 -2.28 -2.01 -7.15
CA VAL A 243 -2.00 -0.77 -7.89
C VAL A 243 -0.52 -0.43 -7.86
N GLY A 244 0.08 -0.25 -6.69
CA GLY A 244 1.48 0.15 -6.56
C GLY A 244 1.81 1.37 -7.41
N HIS A 245 1.26 2.56 -7.10
CA HIS A 245 1.28 3.71 -8.02
C HIS A 245 2.67 4.07 -8.54
N GLY A 246 3.66 4.28 -7.63
CA GLY A 246 5.04 4.60 -7.97
C GLY A 246 5.23 5.84 -8.86
N VAL A 247 6.50 6.06 -9.27
CA VAL A 247 6.86 7.15 -10.19
C VAL A 247 6.72 6.80 -11.67
N GLU A 248 6.70 5.49 -12.01
CA GLU A 248 6.67 4.97 -13.39
C GLU A 248 5.66 3.84 -13.59
N SER A 249 4.78 3.56 -12.61
CA SER A 249 4.13 2.25 -12.51
C SER A 249 2.61 2.28 -12.46
N PHE A 250 1.99 3.43 -12.75
CA PHE A 250 0.54 3.56 -12.83
C PHE A 250 0.14 4.49 -13.99
N ALA A 251 -0.84 4.05 -14.78
CA ALA A 251 -1.40 4.84 -15.88
C ALA A 251 -2.92 4.84 -15.81
N PHE A 252 -3.54 6.02 -15.79
CA PHE A 252 -4.99 6.19 -15.78
C PHE A 252 -5.68 5.47 -16.94
N GLU A 253 -5.11 5.54 -18.13
CA GLU A 253 -5.67 4.89 -19.31
C GLU A 253 -5.68 3.36 -19.15
N THR A 254 -4.58 2.77 -18.64
CA THR A 254 -4.52 1.33 -18.40
C THR A 254 -5.55 0.91 -17.36
N TYR A 255 -5.65 1.65 -16.23
CA TYR A 255 -6.58 1.32 -15.17
C TYR A 255 -8.04 1.43 -15.62
N LYS A 256 -8.42 2.53 -16.29
CA LYS A 256 -9.78 2.73 -16.82
C LYS A 256 -10.19 1.63 -17.80
N ARG A 257 -9.28 1.22 -18.69
CA ARG A 257 -9.53 0.12 -19.64
C ARG A 257 -9.67 -1.23 -18.93
N ALA A 258 -8.83 -1.49 -17.94
CA ALA A 258 -8.91 -2.71 -17.14
C ALA A 258 -10.24 -2.77 -16.36
N LEU A 259 -10.62 -1.67 -15.70
CA LEU A 259 -11.88 -1.56 -14.97
C LEU A 259 -13.10 -1.78 -15.91
N ALA A 260 -13.09 -1.15 -17.09
CA ALA A 260 -14.15 -1.33 -18.11
C ALA A 260 -14.22 -2.76 -18.64
N ALA A 261 -13.11 -3.50 -18.62
CA ALA A 261 -13.06 -4.92 -18.99
C ALA A 261 -13.41 -5.87 -17.82
N GLY A 262 -13.79 -5.34 -16.64
CA GLY A 262 -14.10 -6.12 -15.45
C GLY A 262 -12.86 -6.68 -14.74
N PHE A 263 -11.68 -6.11 -15.03
CA PHE A 263 -10.41 -6.49 -14.38
C PHE A 263 -9.93 -5.36 -13.46
N ASP A 264 -10.55 -5.31 -12.29
CA ASP A 264 -10.29 -4.32 -11.26
C ASP A 264 -9.03 -4.67 -10.41
N CYS A 265 -8.51 -3.71 -9.62
CA CYS A 265 -7.48 -3.99 -8.63
C CYS A 265 -8.07 -4.70 -7.39
N ASP A 266 -7.25 -5.53 -6.75
CA ASP A 266 -7.62 -6.17 -5.49
C ASP A 266 -7.22 -5.30 -4.28
N SER A 267 -6.18 -4.47 -4.42
CA SER A 267 -5.71 -3.51 -3.41
C SER A 267 -5.20 -2.24 -4.05
N ILE A 268 -5.23 -1.16 -3.27
CA ILE A 268 -4.67 0.15 -3.64
C ILE A 268 -3.48 0.42 -2.74
N SER A 269 -2.32 0.64 -3.34
CA SER A 269 -1.08 0.97 -2.65
C SER A 269 -0.29 2.03 -3.40
N THR A 270 0.70 2.61 -2.76
CA THR A 270 1.34 3.82 -3.25
C THR A 270 2.70 3.62 -3.90
N ASP A 271 3.48 2.63 -3.44
CA ASP A 271 4.93 2.60 -3.69
C ASP A 271 5.61 3.91 -3.23
N LEU A 272 5.20 4.41 -2.04
CA LEU A 272 5.74 5.67 -1.50
C LEU A 272 7.21 5.52 -1.09
N HIS A 273 8.02 6.46 -1.60
CA HIS A 273 9.45 6.57 -1.34
C HIS A 273 9.92 8.02 -1.55
N VAL A 274 11.21 8.28 -1.36
CA VAL A 274 11.78 9.63 -1.38
C VAL A 274 11.50 10.40 -2.68
N GLU A 275 11.37 9.73 -3.82
CA GLU A 275 11.17 10.38 -5.12
C GLU A 275 9.73 10.83 -5.41
N ASN A 276 8.73 10.27 -4.70
CA ASN A 276 7.32 10.45 -5.08
C ASN A 276 6.39 10.96 -3.97
N TYR A 277 6.84 11.01 -2.71
CA TYR A 277 6.02 11.46 -1.59
C TYR A 277 5.66 12.97 -1.62
N GLN A 278 6.34 13.75 -2.48
CA GLN A 278 6.01 15.14 -2.78
C GLN A 278 5.36 15.33 -4.16
N GLY A 279 4.89 14.25 -4.77
CA GLY A 279 4.27 14.14 -6.08
C GLY A 279 5.09 13.25 -7.04
N PRO A 280 4.43 12.56 -7.93
CA PRO A 280 2.99 12.60 -8.23
C PRO A 280 2.11 11.78 -7.26
N VAL A 281 2.66 10.96 -6.36
CA VAL A 281 1.89 10.05 -5.50
C VAL A 281 1.29 10.78 -4.29
N PHE A 282 2.07 11.53 -3.55
CA PHE A 282 1.78 12.31 -2.34
C PHE A 282 1.49 11.42 -1.12
N ASP A 283 0.40 10.64 -1.13
CA ASP A 283 -0.06 9.78 -0.05
C ASP A 283 -1.10 8.76 -0.53
N LEU A 284 -1.52 7.86 0.36
CA LEU A 284 -2.51 6.84 0.04
C LEU A 284 -3.90 7.43 -0.24
N ALA A 285 -4.33 8.45 0.51
CA ALA A 285 -5.63 9.10 0.31
C ALA A 285 -5.72 9.78 -1.06
N THR A 286 -4.62 10.39 -1.52
CA THR A 286 -4.51 10.94 -2.89
C THR A 286 -4.56 9.83 -3.94
N THR A 287 -3.90 8.70 -3.70
CA THR A 287 -3.96 7.53 -4.61
C THR A 287 -5.39 6.99 -4.70
N VAL A 288 -6.08 6.82 -3.56
CA VAL A 288 -7.51 6.46 -3.51
C VAL A 288 -8.36 7.45 -4.30
N THR A 289 -8.12 8.75 -4.11
CA THR A 289 -8.82 9.83 -4.84
C THR A 289 -8.66 9.70 -6.36
N LYS A 290 -7.46 9.36 -6.84
CA LYS A 290 -7.19 9.13 -8.29
C LYS A 290 -8.00 7.96 -8.84
N LEU A 291 -8.09 6.86 -8.09
CA LEU A 291 -8.84 5.69 -8.54
C LEU A 291 -10.35 5.98 -8.56
N ILE A 292 -10.86 6.73 -7.57
CA ILE A 292 -12.25 7.20 -7.58
C ILE A 292 -12.52 8.08 -8.82
N ALA A 293 -11.59 8.98 -9.16
CA ALA A 293 -11.70 9.79 -10.39
C ALA A 293 -11.61 8.94 -11.68
N CYS A 294 -11.07 7.72 -11.60
CA CYS A 294 -11.09 6.75 -12.70
C CYS A 294 -12.35 5.88 -12.75
N GLY A 295 -13.26 6.00 -11.78
CA GLY A 295 -14.53 5.27 -11.75
C GLY A 295 -14.67 4.26 -10.61
N GLU A 296 -13.69 4.16 -9.70
CA GLU A 296 -13.79 3.28 -8.53
C GLU A 296 -14.82 3.84 -7.54
N PRO A 297 -15.78 3.03 -7.02
CA PRO A 297 -16.69 3.47 -5.97
C PRO A 297 -15.96 3.75 -4.65
N LEU A 298 -16.39 4.79 -3.90
CA LEU A 298 -15.76 5.17 -2.64
C LEU A 298 -15.68 4.00 -1.64
N ALA A 299 -16.77 3.27 -1.44
CA ALA A 299 -16.81 2.15 -0.50
C ALA A 299 -15.83 1.04 -0.87
N ASP A 300 -15.74 0.71 -2.18
CA ASP A 300 -14.80 -0.29 -2.69
C ASP A 300 -13.35 0.17 -2.53
N ALA A 301 -13.06 1.43 -2.88
CA ALA A 301 -11.72 2.02 -2.71
C ALA A 301 -11.27 2.02 -1.24
N ILE A 302 -12.16 2.34 -0.28
CA ILE A 302 -11.87 2.28 1.16
C ILE A 302 -11.64 0.83 1.61
N THR A 303 -12.42 -0.12 1.12
CA THR A 303 -12.24 -1.55 1.42
C THR A 303 -10.85 -2.03 0.98
N LYS A 304 -10.36 -1.56 -0.19
CA LYS A 304 -9.06 -1.91 -0.78
C LYS A 304 -7.84 -1.28 -0.06
N VAL A 305 -8.07 -0.36 0.87
CA VAL A 305 -7.03 0.22 1.74
C VAL A 305 -7.27 -0.06 3.23
N THR A 306 -8.21 -0.93 3.58
CA THR A 306 -8.54 -1.27 4.96
C THR A 306 -8.66 -2.78 5.17
N SER A 307 -9.83 -3.36 4.99
CA SER A 307 -10.10 -4.78 5.29
C SER A 307 -9.43 -5.74 4.33
N VAL A 308 -9.31 -5.40 3.06
CA VAL A 308 -8.66 -6.26 2.07
C VAL A 308 -7.17 -6.44 2.37
N PRO A 309 -6.35 -5.37 2.52
CA PRO A 309 -4.95 -5.55 2.89
C PRO A 309 -4.77 -6.24 4.26
N ALA A 310 -5.64 -5.97 5.25
CA ALA A 310 -5.60 -6.68 6.52
C ALA A 310 -5.79 -8.19 6.34
N LEU A 311 -6.74 -8.59 5.49
CA LEU A 311 -6.99 -10.00 5.15
C LEU A 311 -5.80 -10.61 4.38
N PHE A 312 -5.21 -9.88 3.44
CA PHE A 312 -4.13 -10.38 2.58
C PHE A 312 -2.93 -10.86 3.38
N PHE A 313 -2.61 -10.15 4.44
CA PHE A 313 -1.41 -10.38 5.24
C PHE A 313 -1.72 -10.93 6.64
N GLY A 314 -2.99 -11.29 6.93
CA GLY A 314 -3.36 -11.81 8.25
C GLY A 314 -3.09 -10.81 9.38
N LEU A 315 -3.33 -9.51 9.14
CA LEU A 315 -3.11 -8.46 10.13
C LEU A 315 -4.25 -8.43 11.14
N ASP A 316 -4.21 -9.33 12.09
CA ASP A 316 -5.25 -9.52 13.09
C ASP A 316 -5.54 -8.22 13.87
N GLY A 317 -6.81 -7.92 14.02
CA GLY A 317 -7.27 -6.74 14.75
C GLY A 317 -7.24 -5.42 13.96
N LEU A 318 -6.93 -5.44 12.66
CA LEU A 318 -6.93 -4.27 11.77
C LEU A 318 -8.01 -4.37 10.68
N GLY A 319 -8.31 -3.24 10.05
CA GLY A 319 -9.09 -3.15 8.82
C GLY A 319 -10.61 -3.18 8.97
N GLN A 320 -11.17 -3.19 10.18
CA GLN A 320 -12.61 -3.17 10.42
C GLN A 320 -13.00 -2.28 11.61
N LEU A 321 -14.19 -1.66 11.52
CA LEU A 321 -14.82 -1.00 12.66
C LEU A 321 -15.67 -2.01 13.46
N ALA A 322 -15.04 -2.82 14.31
CA ALA A 322 -15.73 -3.82 15.11
C ALA A 322 -15.19 -3.86 16.55
N PRO A 323 -16.02 -4.20 17.55
CA PRO A 323 -15.56 -4.36 18.92
C PRO A 323 -14.41 -5.37 19.02
N GLY A 324 -13.36 -5.01 19.79
CA GLY A 324 -12.14 -5.79 19.96
C GLY A 324 -11.03 -5.50 18.98
N MET A 325 -11.33 -4.86 17.83
CA MET A 325 -10.31 -4.40 16.89
C MET A 325 -9.46 -3.30 17.49
N THR A 326 -8.25 -3.13 16.96
CA THR A 326 -7.34 -2.04 17.34
C THR A 326 -7.99 -0.70 17.04
N GLY A 327 -7.80 0.29 17.92
CA GLY A 327 -8.33 1.64 17.75
C GLY A 327 -7.61 2.47 16.71
N ASP A 328 -7.37 1.89 15.53
CA ASP A 328 -6.82 2.57 14.37
C ASP A 328 -7.95 3.04 13.48
N ILE A 329 -8.12 4.36 13.37
CA ILE A 329 -9.25 4.99 12.71
C ILE A 329 -8.78 6.19 11.89
N ASN A 330 -9.34 6.33 10.71
CA ASN A 330 -9.29 7.57 9.94
C ASN A 330 -10.63 8.32 10.01
N VAL A 331 -10.55 9.62 10.23
CA VAL A 331 -11.67 10.54 10.09
C VAL A 331 -11.36 11.45 8.91
N PHE A 332 -12.14 11.37 7.84
CA PHE A 332 -11.91 12.15 6.64
C PHE A 332 -13.19 12.84 6.12
N ARG A 333 -13.02 13.97 5.44
CA ARG A 333 -14.08 14.58 4.63
C ARG A 333 -13.96 14.08 3.20
N TYR A 334 -15.11 13.94 2.55
CA TYR A 334 -15.18 13.71 1.11
C TYR A 334 -15.56 15.03 0.45
N ASP A 335 -14.53 15.88 0.30
CA ASP A 335 -14.70 17.28 -0.09
C ASP A 335 -14.93 17.41 -1.60
N ASP A 336 -15.87 18.30 -1.97
CA ASP A 336 -15.98 18.75 -3.36
C ASP A 336 -14.77 19.61 -3.71
N VAL A 337 -14.10 19.25 -4.80
CA VAL A 337 -12.91 19.93 -5.32
C VAL A 337 -12.99 20.09 -6.85
N ASP A 338 -12.17 20.96 -7.38
CA ASP A 338 -12.00 21.12 -8.83
C ASP A 338 -10.50 21.21 -9.12
N VAL A 339 -9.85 20.05 -9.10
CA VAL A 339 -8.41 19.94 -9.27
C VAL A 339 -8.06 18.86 -10.29
N THR A 340 -6.84 18.91 -10.79
CA THR A 340 -6.30 17.93 -11.73
C THR A 340 -5.16 17.19 -11.08
N LEU A 341 -5.22 15.85 -11.11
CA LEU A 341 -4.14 14.97 -10.63
C LEU A 341 -3.43 14.29 -11.80
N GLN A 342 -2.16 13.97 -11.58
CA GLN A 342 -1.33 13.23 -12.55
C GLN A 342 -1.13 11.78 -12.13
N ASP A 343 -0.97 10.91 -13.14
CA ASP A 343 -0.40 9.57 -12.96
C ASP A 343 1.13 9.54 -13.18
N ALA A 344 1.69 8.34 -13.17
CA ALA A 344 3.12 8.15 -13.37
C ALA A 344 3.59 8.34 -14.83
N THR A 345 2.69 8.56 -15.78
CA THR A 345 2.99 8.89 -17.19
C THR A 345 2.83 10.38 -17.49
N CYS A 346 2.54 11.19 -16.46
CA CYS A 346 2.16 12.60 -16.57
C CYS A 346 0.81 12.83 -17.28
N ALA A 347 0.01 11.78 -17.51
CA ALA A 347 -1.38 11.95 -17.92
C ALA A 347 -2.20 12.47 -16.74
N THR A 348 -3.28 13.18 -17.05
CA THR A 348 -4.07 13.87 -16.03
C THR A 348 -5.50 13.35 -15.95
N VAL A 349 -6.08 13.47 -14.76
CA VAL A 349 -7.50 13.21 -14.50
C VAL A 349 -8.10 14.37 -13.72
N GLU A 350 -9.30 14.79 -14.10
CA GLU A 350 -10.08 15.76 -13.31
C GLU A 350 -10.66 15.08 -12.09
N VAL A 351 -10.49 15.70 -10.93
CA VAL A 351 -10.97 15.23 -9.63
C VAL A 351 -12.07 16.14 -9.14
N ARG A 352 -13.21 15.54 -8.81
CA ARG A 352 -14.40 16.24 -8.28
C ARG A 352 -14.59 16.05 -6.79
N HIS A 353 -14.00 14.99 -6.23
CA HIS A 353 -14.11 14.69 -4.80
C HIS A 353 -12.76 14.24 -4.28
N HIS A 354 -12.37 14.71 -3.10
CA HIS A 354 -11.11 14.40 -2.44
C HIS A 354 -11.34 13.68 -1.10
N VAL A 355 -10.65 12.56 -0.91
CA VAL A 355 -10.56 11.87 0.39
C VAL A 355 -9.60 12.67 1.27
N ASN A 356 -10.13 13.64 2.01
CA ASN A 356 -9.36 14.59 2.82
C ASN A 356 -9.26 14.12 4.27
N VAL A 357 -8.20 13.43 4.64
CA VAL A 357 -7.98 12.95 6.01
C VAL A 357 -7.83 14.13 6.96
N ARG A 358 -8.68 14.19 7.98
CA ARG A 358 -8.73 15.26 8.99
C ARG A 358 -8.07 14.83 10.29
N LYS A 359 -8.22 13.56 10.65
CA LYS A 359 -7.60 12.99 11.84
C LYS A 359 -7.13 11.57 11.55
N THR A 360 -5.90 11.29 11.97
CA THR A 360 -5.37 9.93 12.04
C THR A 360 -5.32 9.54 13.50
N ILE A 361 -6.03 8.48 13.85
CA ILE A 361 -6.11 7.94 15.21
C ILE A 361 -5.44 6.57 15.17
N TRP A 362 -4.50 6.33 16.09
CA TRP A 362 -3.83 5.04 16.18
C TRP A 362 -3.60 4.63 17.62
N SER A 363 -3.55 3.34 17.85
CA SER A 363 -3.35 2.79 19.18
C SER A 363 -2.09 1.97 19.28
N ARG A 364 -1.36 2.13 20.39
CA ARG A 364 -0.23 1.31 20.79
C ARG A 364 -0.44 0.77 22.20
N GLY A 365 -0.58 -0.56 22.30
CA GLY A 365 -1.00 -1.18 23.54
C GLY A 365 -2.35 -0.61 23.99
N SER A 366 -2.45 -0.14 25.24
CA SER A 366 -3.65 0.50 25.78
C SER A 366 -3.78 2.00 25.47
N GLN A 367 -2.80 2.60 24.80
CA GLN A 367 -2.79 4.05 24.56
C GLN A 367 -3.28 4.39 23.16
N THR A 368 -4.25 5.32 23.08
CA THR A 368 -4.71 5.92 21.82
C THR A 368 -4.10 7.29 21.62
N HIS A 369 -3.71 7.59 20.40
CA HIS A 369 -3.09 8.84 19.95
C HIS A 369 -3.90 9.44 18.81
N ILE A 370 -3.85 10.76 18.65
CA ILE A 370 -4.51 11.51 17.59
C ILE A 370 -3.50 12.45 16.94
N LEU A 371 -3.50 12.46 15.61
CA LEU A 371 -2.86 13.49 14.81
C LEU A 371 -3.93 14.22 14.00
N GLU A 372 -4.02 15.51 14.21
CA GLU A 372 -4.90 16.38 13.41
C GLU A 372 -4.15 16.84 12.15
N HIS A 373 -4.80 16.72 10.99
CA HIS A 373 -4.28 17.25 9.74
C HIS A 373 -4.87 18.66 9.51
N PRO A 374 -4.03 19.62 9.06
CA PRO A 374 -4.48 21.00 8.88
C PRO A 374 -5.59 21.11 7.84
N ASP A 375 -6.52 22.04 8.07
CA ASP A 375 -7.58 22.38 7.12
C ASP A 375 -7.05 23.39 6.09
N THR A 376 -6.02 23.00 5.36
CA THR A 376 -5.47 23.82 4.27
C THR A 376 -6.12 23.43 2.96
N PRO A 377 -6.33 24.39 2.04
CA PRO A 377 -6.76 24.05 0.69
C PRO A 377 -5.80 23.02 0.07
N TRP A 378 -6.36 21.93 -0.44
CA TRP A 378 -5.60 20.93 -1.15
C TRP A 378 -5.21 21.46 -2.52
N ASP A 379 -3.93 21.68 -2.74
CA ASP A 379 -3.36 22.19 -4.00
C ASP A 379 -2.23 21.24 -4.45
N PRO A 380 -2.59 20.08 -5.06
CA PRO A 380 -1.61 19.15 -5.58
C PRO A 380 -0.95 19.75 -6.82
N LYS A 381 0.32 20.14 -6.67
CA LYS A 381 1.05 20.70 -7.81
C LYS A 381 1.37 19.58 -8.81
N ALA A 382 0.99 19.81 -10.05
CA ALA A 382 1.43 18.98 -11.16
C ALA A 382 2.95 19.06 -11.29
N VAL A 383 3.59 17.92 -11.47
CA VAL A 383 5.02 17.82 -11.74
C VAL A 383 5.19 17.70 -13.25
N SER A 384 6.02 18.53 -13.87
CA SER A 384 6.29 18.38 -15.31
C SER A 384 7.02 17.06 -15.59
N ALA A 385 6.88 16.53 -16.83
CA ALA A 385 7.58 15.32 -17.24
C ALA A 385 9.11 15.49 -17.13
N GLU A 386 9.61 16.71 -17.38
CA GLU A 386 11.04 17.04 -17.25
C GLU A 386 11.48 17.02 -15.76
N GLU A 387 10.66 17.58 -14.87
CA GLU A 387 10.93 17.59 -13.43
C GLU A 387 10.85 16.18 -12.83
N LEU A 388 9.87 15.38 -13.24
CA LEU A 388 9.75 13.99 -12.81
C LEU A 388 10.97 13.17 -13.29
N ALA A 389 11.35 13.32 -14.57
CA ALA A 389 12.52 12.68 -15.13
C ALA A 389 13.82 13.12 -14.42
N ALA A 390 13.93 14.40 -14.04
CA ALA A 390 15.07 14.91 -13.30
C ALA A 390 15.16 14.30 -11.89
N ARG A 391 14.05 14.19 -11.15
CA ARG A 391 14.00 13.53 -9.85
C ARG A 391 14.42 12.06 -9.93
N ILE A 392 13.89 11.33 -10.91
CA ILE A 392 14.27 9.93 -11.16
C ILE A 392 15.75 9.81 -11.52
N ALA A 393 16.29 10.76 -12.32
CA ALA A 393 17.69 10.75 -12.73
C ALA A 393 18.65 11.11 -11.58
N GLU A 394 18.22 11.98 -10.66
CA GLU A 394 19.01 12.36 -9.48
C GLU A 394 19.12 11.20 -8.50
N ALA A 395 18.04 10.54 -8.20
CA ALA A 395 18.03 9.35 -7.37
C ALA A 395 18.86 8.19 -7.96
N LYS A 396 18.89 8.05 -9.29
CA LYS A 396 19.76 7.07 -9.98
C LYS A 396 21.25 7.41 -9.91
N LYS A 397 21.65 8.63 -9.57
CA LYS A 397 23.05 9.02 -9.41
C LYS A 397 23.59 8.79 -8.00
N GLU A 398 22.72 8.75 -7.03
CA GLU A 398 23.04 8.48 -5.62
C GLU A 398 23.10 6.97 -5.32
N ASN A 399 22.76 6.15 -6.30
CA ASN A 399 22.86 4.68 -6.36
C ASN A 399 24.02 4.22 -7.24
#